data_bcc5fc57b597762fccd88f92e7e9bdc2
#
_entry.id   bcc5fc57b597762fccd88f92e7e9bdc2
#
_cell.length_a   1.000
_cell.length_b   1.000
_cell.length_c   1.000
_cell.angle_alpha   90.00
_cell.angle_beta   90.00
_cell.angle_gamma   90.00
#
_symmetry.space_group_name_H-M   'P 1'
#
loop_
_entity.id
_entity.type
_entity.pdbx_description
1 polymer ?
#
loop_
_entity_poly.entity_id
_entity_poly.type
_entity_poly.pdbx_seq_one_letter_code
_entity_poly.pdbx_strand_id
1 'polypeptide(L)'
;MIAFLFPGQGSQHPGMLAALPSASTVTSTLDSVSGVLGHDVRELDSADALAGTVGAQLALFTVGVASSRLLAEQGVLPDIVAGHSIGAFATAVAAGVLTLDEGAAAVRIRAEGMRDLHPSGFGLLALLGARLADAERLVAELRPGGGDLFVAMENAEDQIVLAGSDDAFQRVHDVAARFGFRQVRRLDVAVPSHCALMAPVAAAVEEYLADIPARRPTARYLSAMTARAAPTSAAIGDDLANGVARRVRWRDTTELLAELGSTVVVQIAPGHTTAALFAAAHPDIPVIAVGDAPFDDSLARIRRALSIGA
;
A
#
# COMPACT_ATOMS: atom_id res chain seq x y z
N MET A 1 22.35 -0.56 1.28
CA MET A 1 21.15 -1.44 1.36
C MET A 1 20.11 -1.01 0.36
N ILE A 2 19.45 -1.95 -0.31
CA ILE A 2 18.36 -1.68 -1.23
C ILE A 2 17.02 -1.90 -0.53
N ALA A 3 16.09 -0.93 -0.68
CA ALA A 3 14.75 -1.03 -0.14
C ALA A 3 13.70 -1.10 -1.24
N PHE A 4 12.71 -1.99 -1.08
CA PHE A 4 11.54 -2.05 -1.97
C PHE A 4 10.32 -1.44 -1.30
N LEU A 5 9.64 -0.54 -2.02
CA LEU A 5 8.37 0.03 -1.63
C LEU A 5 7.25 -0.52 -2.51
N PHE A 6 6.21 -1.05 -1.89
CA PHE A 6 5.03 -1.56 -2.58
C PHE A 6 3.89 -0.56 -2.44
N PRO A 7 3.37 -0.04 -3.57
CA PRO A 7 2.37 1.02 -3.53
C PRO A 7 1.00 0.52 -3.07
N GLY A 8 0.19 1.47 -2.60
CA GLY A 8 -1.21 1.28 -2.24
C GLY A 8 -2.19 1.65 -3.36
N GLN A 9 -3.48 1.57 -3.04
CA GLN A 9 -4.57 2.01 -3.92
C GLN A 9 -4.41 3.50 -4.25
N GLY A 10 -4.70 3.85 -5.50
CA GLY A 10 -4.41 5.15 -6.11
C GLY A 10 -3.23 5.11 -7.07
N SER A 11 -2.46 4.00 -7.10
CA SER A 11 -1.36 3.77 -8.06
C SER A 11 -1.78 2.93 -9.27
N GLN A 12 -2.98 2.32 -9.24
CA GLN A 12 -3.50 1.51 -10.33
C GLN A 12 -3.86 2.36 -11.55
N HIS A 13 -3.70 1.79 -12.71
CA HIS A 13 -4.18 2.36 -13.99
C HIS A 13 -4.56 1.24 -14.96
N PRO A 14 -5.51 1.48 -15.87
CA PRO A 14 -5.88 0.50 -16.89
C PRO A 14 -4.69 0.08 -17.73
N GLY A 15 -4.59 -1.22 -18.04
CA GLY A 15 -3.49 -1.79 -18.80
C GLY A 15 -2.23 -2.12 -18.01
N MET A 16 -2.22 -1.96 -16.68
CA MET A 16 -1.02 -2.20 -15.87
C MET A 16 -0.62 -3.69 -15.79
N LEU A 17 -1.58 -4.62 -15.86
CA LEU A 17 -1.30 -6.06 -15.95
C LEU A 17 -0.77 -6.43 -17.34
N ALA A 18 -1.36 -5.84 -18.40
CA ALA A 18 -0.92 -6.05 -19.78
C ALA A 18 0.46 -5.44 -20.07
N ALA A 19 0.84 -4.39 -19.35
CA ALA A 19 2.15 -3.73 -19.46
C ALA A 19 3.31 -4.52 -18.84
N LEU A 20 3.03 -5.57 -18.06
CA LEU A 20 4.08 -6.42 -17.49
C LEU A 20 4.89 -7.10 -18.60
N PRO A 21 6.22 -7.28 -18.42
CA PRO A 21 7.06 -7.95 -19.40
C PRO A 21 6.59 -9.36 -19.73
N SER A 22 6.80 -9.77 -20.99
CA SER A 22 6.51 -11.13 -21.45
C SER A 22 7.56 -12.10 -20.90
N ALA A 23 7.30 -12.66 -19.73
CA ALA A 23 8.19 -13.58 -19.03
C ALA A 23 7.39 -14.73 -18.37
N SER A 24 8.02 -15.90 -18.23
CA SER A 24 7.38 -17.07 -17.60
C SER A 24 6.96 -16.80 -16.15
N THR A 25 7.75 -16.05 -15.41
CA THR A 25 7.45 -15.61 -14.04
C THR A 25 6.21 -14.72 -13.96
N VAL A 26 6.01 -13.85 -14.95
CA VAL A 26 4.79 -13.04 -15.03
C VAL A 26 3.59 -13.94 -15.31
N THR A 27 3.69 -14.78 -16.35
CA THR A 27 2.60 -15.71 -16.71
C THR A 27 2.23 -16.60 -15.55
N SER A 28 3.20 -17.24 -14.89
CA SER A 28 2.95 -18.10 -13.73
C SER A 28 2.33 -17.35 -12.54
N THR A 29 2.68 -16.08 -12.35
CA THR A 29 2.10 -15.23 -11.30
C THR A 29 0.63 -14.93 -11.61
N LEU A 30 0.33 -14.53 -12.85
CA LEU A 30 -1.04 -14.25 -13.28
C LEU A 30 -1.92 -15.50 -13.20
N ASP A 31 -1.42 -16.65 -13.65
CA ASP A 31 -2.15 -17.91 -13.65
C ASP A 31 -2.41 -18.43 -12.22
N SER A 32 -1.45 -18.31 -11.31
CA SER A 32 -1.60 -18.68 -9.90
C SER A 32 -2.69 -17.81 -9.23
N VAL A 33 -2.62 -16.49 -9.40
CA VAL A 33 -3.65 -15.59 -8.85
C VAL A 33 -5.01 -15.88 -9.47
N SER A 34 -5.11 -16.12 -10.78
CA SER A 34 -6.35 -16.52 -11.45
C SER A 34 -6.92 -17.81 -10.87
N GLY A 35 -6.06 -18.81 -10.55
CA GLY A 35 -6.46 -20.04 -9.87
C GLY A 35 -7.10 -19.80 -8.50
N VAL A 36 -6.54 -18.88 -7.69
CA VAL A 36 -7.11 -18.51 -6.39
C VAL A 36 -8.44 -17.76 -6.55
N LEU A 37 -8.57 -16.92 -7.58
CA LEU A 37 -9.78 -16.13 -7.83
C LEU A 37 -10.92 -16.96 -8.46
N GLY A 38 -10.57 -18.00 -9.21
CA GLY A 38 -11.52 -18.78 -10.01
C GLY A 38 -11.92 -18.11 -11.34
N HIS A 39 -11.24 -17.03 -11.72
CA HIS A 39 -11.40 -16.33 -13.01
C HIS A 39 -10.08 -15.68 -13.42
N ASP A 40 -9.95 -15.25 -14.67
CA ASP A 40 -8.71 -14.66 -15.18
C ASP A 40 -8.45 -13.29 -14.53
N VAL A 41 -7.34 -13.13 -13.81
CA VAL A 41 -6.95 -11.88 -13.16
C VAL A 41 -6.79 -10.73 -14.17
N ARG A 42 -6.52 -11.03 -15.45
CA ARG A 42 -6.39 -10.03 -16.52
C ARG A 42 -7.71 -9.29 -16.79
N GLU A 43 -8.86 -9.86 -16.40
CA GLU A 43 -10.16 -9.18 -16.48
C GLU A 43 -10.24 -7.95 -15.55
N LEU A 44 -9.36 -7.89 -14.53
CA LEU A 44 -9.26 -6.74 -13.61
C LEU A 44 -8.50 -5.54 -14.18
N ASP A 45 -7.96 -5.62 -15.39
CA ASP A 45 -7.09 -4.59 -15.99
C ASP A 45 -7.85 -3.45 -16.71
N SER A 46 -9.18 -3.46 -16.63
CA SER A 46 -10.04 -2.42 -17.21
C SER A 46 -10.29 -1.27 -16.24
N ALA A 47 -10.64 -0.09 -16.79
CA ALA A 47 -10.99 1.08 -15.98
C ALA A 47 -12.16 0.79 -15.01
N ASP A 48 -13.18 0.07 -15.50
CA ASP A 48 -14.37 -0.27 -14.71
C ASP A 48 -14.05 -1.22 -13.55
N ALA A 49 -13.22 -2.25 -13.79
CA ALA A 49 -12.80 -3.19 -12.76
C ALA A 49 -11.92 -2.49 -11.69
N LEU A 50 -11.01 -1.61 -12.14
CA LEU A 50 -10.09 -0.87 -11.25
C LEU A 50 -10.76 0.27 -10.47
N ALA A 51 -11.95 0.71 -10.88
CA ALA A 51 -12.74 1.67 -10.09
C ALA A 51 -13.27 1.04 -8.78
N GLY A 52 -13.47 -0.29 -8.77
CA GLY A 52 -13.88 -1.04 -7.57
C GLY A 52 -12.70 -1.41 -6.67
N THR A 53 -12.92 -1.40 -5.33
CA THR A 53 -11.86 -1.72 -4.36
C THR A 53 -11.34 -3.15 -4.52
N VAL A 54 -12.16 -4.11 -4.93
CA VAL A 54 -11.76 -5.51 -5.13
C VAL A 54 -10.80 -5.63 -6.31
N GLY A 55 -11.19 -5.13 -7.47
CA GLY A 55 -10.36 -5.15 -8.67
C GLY A 55 -9.03 -4.41 -8.47
N ALA A 56 -9.09 -3.20 -7.91
CA ALA A 56 -7.91 -2.40 -7.64
C ALA A 56 -6.90 -3.12 -6.71
N GLN A 57 -7.36 -3.71 -5.61
CA GLN A 57 -6.47 -4.36 -4.65
C GLN A 57 -5.84 -5.63 -5.21
N LEU A 58 -6.62 -6.48 -5.89
CA LEU A 58 -6.12 -7.72 -6.49
C LEU A 58 -5.14 -7.45 -7.64
N ALA A 59 -5.45 -6.48 -8.50
CA ALA A 59 -4.56 -6.11 -9.59
C ALA A 59 -3.25 -5.48 -9.08
N LEU A 60 -3.31 -4.58 -8.07
CA LEU A 60 -2.11 -4.00 -7.43
C LEU A 60 -1.22 -5.07 -6.79
N PHE A 61 -1.82 -6.01 -6.05
CA PHE A 61 -1.11 -7.14 -5.48
C PHE A 61 -0.40 -7.96 -6.55
N THR A 62 -1.13 -8.31 -7.63
CA THR A 62 -0.61 -9.14 -8.72
C THR A 62 0.56 -8.48 -9.44
N VAL A 63 0.42 -7.19 -9.82
CA VAL A 63 1.51 -6.41 -10.46
C VAL A 63 2.69 -6.28 -9.51
N GLY A 64 2.45 -6.01 -8.24
CA GLY A 64 3.50 -5.88 -7.23
C GLY A 64 4.32 -7.16 -7.07
N VAL A 65 3.65 -8.31 -6.93
CA VAL A 65 4.34 -9.60 -6.81
C VAL A 65 5.07 -9.97 -8.12
N ALA A 66 4.41 -9.84 -9.29
CA ALA A 66 5.03 -10.15 -10.57
C ALA A 66 6.31 -9.33 -10.81
N SER A 67 6.24 -8.01 -10.56
CA SER A 67 7.38 -7.11 -10.74
C SER A 67 8.53 -7.41 -9.76
N SER A 68 8.22 -7.70 -8.50
CA SER A 68 9.26 -8.04 -7.52
C SER A 68 9.94 -9.38 -7.83
N ARG A 69 9.19 -10.37 -8.34
CA ARG A 69 9.74 -11.66 -8.78
C ARG A 69 10.63 -11.50 -10.02
N LEU A 70 10.25 -10.64 -10.98
CA LEU A 70 11.11 -10.31 -12.13
C LEU A 70 12.43 -9.69 -11.70
N LEU A 71 12.41 -8.75 -10.74
CA LEU A 71 13.64 -8.17 -10.18
C LEU A 71 14.51 -9.24 -9.49
N ALA A 72 13.88 -10.15 -8.75
CA ALA A 72 14.59 -11.25 -8.08
C ALA A 72 15.28 -12.19 -9.09
N GLU A 73 14.65 -12.53 -10.22
CA GLU A 73 15.28 -13.30 -11.31
C GLU A 73 16.50 -12.59 -11.91
N GLN A 74 16.51 -11.26 -11.87
CA GLN A 74 17.62 -10.44 -12.32
C GLN A 74 18.69 -10.21 -11.25
N GLY A 75 18.59 -10.91 -10.09
CA GLY A 75 19.52 -10.81 -8.98
C GLY A 75 19.36 -9.55 -8.12
N VAL A 76 18.26 -8.80 -8.30
CA VAL A 76 17.95 -7.61 -7.49
C VAL A 76 16.99 -8.01 -6.38
N LEU A 77 17.55 -8.20 -5.17
CA LEU A 77 16.82 -8.60 -3.97
C LEU A 77 16.79 -7.45 -2.96
N PRO A 78 15.70 -7.25 -2.23
CA PRO A 78 15.64 -6.22 -1.21
C PRO A 78 16.31 -6.66 0.10
N ASP A 79 17.01 -5.73 0.75
CA ASP A 79 17.41 -5.84 2.15
C ASP A 79 16.25 -5.47 3.08
N ILE A 80 15.46 -4.48 2.65
CA ILE A 80 14.33 -3.91 3.39
C ILE A 80 13.12 -3.84 2.48
N VAL A 81 11.95 -4.13 3.03
CA VAL A 81 10.67 -4.05 2.30
C VAL A 81 9.63 -3.30 3.15
N ALA A 82 8.83 -2.45 2.50
CA ALA A 82 7.71 -1.77 3.11
C ALA A 82 6.53 -1.64 2.14
N GLY A 83 5.32 -1.80 2.63
CA GLY A 83 4.10 -1.72 1.82
C GLY A 83 3.14 -0.66 2.33
N HIS A 84 2.63 0.18 1.41
CA HIS A 84 1.59 1.13 1.72
C HIS A 84 0.21 0.46 1.60
N SER A 85 -0.53 0.33 2.70
CA SER A 85 -1.87 -0.26 2.71
C SER A 85 -1.89 -1.66 2.07
N ILE A 86 -2.62 -1.86 0.96
CA ILE A 86 -2.67 -3.14 0.23
C ILE A 86 -1.29 -3.65 -0.21
N GLY A 87 -0.34 -2.74 -0.45
CA GLY A 87 1.04 -3.10 -0.78
C GLY A 87 1.72 -3.97 0.28
N ALA A 88 1.26 -3.94 1.54
CA ALA A 88 1.78 -4.79 2.62
C ALA A 88 1.69 -6.30 2.31
N PHE A 89 0.69 -6.74 1.57
CA PHE A 89 0.52 -8.15 1.21
C PHE A 89 1.55 -8.61 0.16
N ALA A 90 1.77 -7.81 -0.88
CA ALA A 90 2.85 -8.07 -1.85
C ALA A 90 4.24 -7.99 -1.18
N THR A 91 4.41 -7.08 -0.19
CA THR A 91 5.60 -7.00 0.66
C THR A 91 5.83 -8.30 1.43
N ALA A 92 4.80 -8.89 2.02
CA ALA A 92 4.91 -10.14 2.77
C ALA A 92 5.26 -11.34 1.87
N VAL A 93 4.76 -11.35 0.63
CA VAL A 93 5.17 -12.34 -0.38
C VAL A 93 6.63 -12.13 -0.79
N ALA A 94 7.06 -10.91 -1.05
CA ALA A 94 8.45 -10.59 -1.40
C ALA A 94 9.43 -10.91 -0.25
N ALA A 95 8.99 -10.78 1.00
CA ALA A 95 9.74 -11.19 2.18
C ALA A 95 9.69 -12.70 2.47
N GLY A 96 8.98 -13.50 1.67
CA GLY A 96 8.88 -14.95 1.83
C GLY A 96 8.02 -15.42 3.02
N VAL A 97 7.24 -14.53 3.62
CA VAL A 97 6.35 -14.86 4.75
C VAL A 97 5.04 -15.48 4.27
N LEU A 98 4.51 -15.01 3.14
CA LEU A 98 3.37 -15.60 2.46
C LEU A 98 3.81 -16.21 1.12
N THR A 99 3.17 -17.28 0.72
CA THR A 99 3.18 -17.71 -0.68
C THR A 99 2.32 -16.75 -1.52
N LEU A 100 2.45 -16.82 -2.84
CA LEU A 100 1.63 -16.04 -3.76
C LEU A 100 0.13 -16.31 -3.55
N ASP A 101 -0.25 -17.60 -3.43
CA ASP A 101 -1.65 -18.01 -3.28
C ASP A 101 -2.24 -17.58 -1.93
N GLU A 102 -1.47 -17.73 -0.84
CA GLU A 102 -1.87 -17.25 0.49
C GLU A 102 -2.08 -15.72 0.49
N GLY A 103 -1.17 -14.97 -0.15
CA GLY A 103 -1.29 -13.52 -0.30
C GLY A 103 -2.51 -13.12 -1.12
N ALA A 104 -2.75 -13.78 -2.26
CA ALA A 104 -3.91 -13.52 -3.12
C ALA A 104 -5.24 -13.79 -2.40
N ALA A 105 -5.33 -14.89 -1.66
CA ALA A 105 -6.52 -15.24 -0.87
C ALA A 105 -6.76 -14.23 0.27
N ALA A 106 -5.72 -13.81 0.99
CA ALA A 106 -5.83 -12.80 2.03
C ALA A 106 -6.29 -11.44 1.47
N VAL A 107 -5.75 -11.04 0.30
CA VAL A 107 -6.16 -9.81 -0.39
C VAL A 107 -7.62 -9.88 -0.82
N ARG A 108 -8.07 -11.03 -1.34
CA ARG A 108 -9.48 -11.24 -1.71
C ARG A 108 -10.40 -11.07 -0.50
N ILE A 109 -10.10 -11.74 0.62
CA ILE A 109 -10.88 -11.62 1.88
C ILE A 109 -10.95 -10.15 2.32
N ARG A 110 -9.80 -9.46 2.33
CA ARG A 110 -9.72 -8.05 2.68
C ARG A 110 -10.58 -7.17 1.78
N ALA A 111 -10.42 -7.30 0.48
CA ALA A 111 -11.06 -6.42 -0.50
C ALA A 111 -12.58 -6.63 -0.58
N GLU A 112 -13.03 -7.89 -0.57
CA GLU A 112 -14.44 -8.24 -0.53
C GLU A 112 -15.09 -7.79 0.78
N GLY A 113 -14.45 -8.06 1.92
CA GLY A 113 -14.92 -7.61 3.22
C GLY A 113 -15.05 -6.08 3.31
N MET A 114 -14.11 -5.31 2.76
CA MET A 114 -14.18 -3.85 2.72
C MET A 114 -15.35 -3.36 1.86
N ARG A 115 -15.57 -3.96 0.68
CA ARG A 115 -16.70 -3.65 -0.22
C ARG A 115 -18.05 -3.92 0.46
N ASP A 116 -18.17 -5.08 1.09
CA ASP A 116 -19.45 -5.55 1.62
C ASP A 116 -19.83 -4.84 2.93
N LEU A 117 -18.83 -4.44 3.72
CA LEU A 117 -19.06 -3.73 4.99
C LEU A 117 -19.56 -2.30 4.78
N HIS A 118 -19.02 -1.58 3.79
CA HIS A 118 -19.39 -0.19 3.47
C HIS A 118 -19.49 -0.03 1.95
N PRO A 119 -20.63 -0.43 1.35
CA PRO A 119 -20.77 -0.42 -0.10
C PRO A 119 -20.92 0.99 -0.70
N SER A 120 -21.28 2.00 0.11
CA SER A 120 -21.43 3.39 -0.30
C SER A 120 -21.45 4.36 0.88
N GLY A 121 -21.38 5.66 0.62
CA GLY A 121 -21.51 6.72 1.64
C GLY A 121 -20.28 6.96 2.49
N PHE A 122 -19.15 6.30 2.17
CA PHE A 122 -17.88 6.41 2.89
C PHE A 122 -16.69 6.59 1.94
N GLY A 123 -15.53 6.85 2.51
CA GLY A 123 -14.27 6.84 1.75
C GLY A 123 -13.11 7.55 2.43
N LEU A 124 -12.26 8.18 1.61
CA LEU A 124 -11.04 8.86 2.03
C LEU A 124 -11.02 10.31 1.53
N LEU A 125 -10.49 11.21 2.37
CA LEU A 125 -10.36 12.64 2.09
C LEU A 125 -8.92 13.09 2.38
N ALA A 126 -8.19 13.55 1.38
CA ALA A 126 -6.85 14.07 1.55
C ALA A 126 -6.86 15.53 1.98
N LEU A 127 -6.06 15.86 2.99
CA LEU A 127 -5.77 17.20 3.46
C LEU A 127 -4.32 17.53 3.06
N LEU A 128 -4.12 18.44 2.12
CA LEU A 128 -2.80 18.92 1.70
C LEU A 128 -2.44 20.22 2.42
N GLY A 129 -1.22 20.33 2.90
CA GLY A 129 -0.79 21.41 3.77
C GLY A 129 -1.21 21.24 5.23
N ALA A 130 -1.72 20.05 5.60
CA ALA A 130 -2.13 19.71 6.96
C ALA A 130 -1.04 18.93 7.68
N ARG A 131 -0.71 19.34 8.89
CA ARG A 131 0.11 18.53 9.82
C ARG A 131 -0.80 17.57 10.61
N LEU A 132 -0.21 16.50 11.11
CA LEU A 132 -0.95 15.49 11.89
C LEU A 132 -1.74 16.13 13.06
N ALA A 133 -1.12 17.01 13.84
CA ALA A 133 -1.77 17.67 14.97
C ALA A 133 -3.00 18.51 14.56
N ASP A 134 -2.96 19.14 13.38
CA ASP A 134 -4.09 19.92 12.85
C ASP A 134 -5.24 19.01 12.43
N ALA A 135 -4.92 17.88 11.78
CA ALA A 135 -5.91 16.89 11.41
C ALA A 135 -6.54 16.19 12.62
N GLU A 136 -5.76 15.86 13.66
CA GLU A 136 -6.27 15.30 14.92
C GLU A 136 -7.17 16.30 15.65
N ARG A 137 -6.81 17.60 15.69
CA ARG A 137 -7.65 18.66 16.25
C ARG A 137 -8.95 18.84 15.48
N LEU A 138 -8.90 18.82 14.14
CA LEU A 138 -10.08 18.86 13.28
C LEU A 138 -11.03 17.68 13.56
N VAL A 139 -10.48 16.47 13.60
CA VAL A 139 -11.26 15.25 13.89
C VAL A 139 -11.89 15.35 15.28
N ALA A 140 -11.14 15.79 16.29
CA ALA A 140 -11.67 15.97 17.65
C ALA A 140 -12.82 16.98 17.72
N GLU A 141 -12.72 18.09 16.96
CA GLU A 141 -13.77 19.11 16.89
C GLU A 141 -15.04 18.57 16.20
N LEU A 142 -14.91 17.81 15.11
CA LEU A 142 -16.02 17.38 14.28
C LEU A 142 -16.62 16.01 14.66
N ARG A 143 -16.04 15.34 15.63
CA ARG A 143 -16.43 13.98 16.07
C ARG A 143 -16.99 13.96 17.53
N PRO A 144 -17.90 14.83 17.93
CA PRO A 144 -18.50 14.76 19.25
C PRO A 144 -19.28 13.45 19.39
N GLY A 145 -19.03 12.68 20.45
CA GLY A 145 -19.75 11.44 20.72
C GLY A 145 -19.29 10.21 19.92
N GLY A 146 -18.12 10.23 19.26
CA GLY A 146 -17.55 9.04 18.62
C GLY A 146 -17.98 8.80 17.16
N GLY A 147 -18.31 9.86 16.41
CA GLY A 147 -18.72 9.80 15.01
C GLY A 147 -17.72 9.14 14.04
N ASP A 148 -18.09 9.14 12.79
CA ASP A 148 -17.50 8.40 11.65
C ASP A 148 -16.42 9.19 10.88
N LEU A 149 -15.55 9.91 11.60
CA LEU A 149 -14.40 10.63 11.03
C LEU A 149 -13.12 10.25 11.76
N PHE A 150 -12.06 9.88 11.03
CA PHE A 150 -10.82 9.37 11.58
C PHE A 150 -9.61 9.88 10.81
N VAL A 151 -8.46 10.02 11.47
CA VAL A 151 -7.17 10.16 10.78
C VAL A 151 -6.74 8.76 10.34
N ALA A 152 -6.72 8.55 9.02
CA ALA A 152 -6.45 7.25 8.39
C ALA A 152 -4.98 7.05 7.99
N MET A 153 -4.33 8.10 7.45
CA MET A 153 -2.95 8.01 6.98
C MET A 153 -2.19 9.30 7.25
N GLU A 154 -0.94 9.15 7.60
CA GLU A 154 0.08 10.21 7.59
C GLU A 154 1.10 9.88 6.50
N ASN A 155 0.91 10.46 5.30
CA ASN A 155 1.71 10.12 4.13
C ASN A 155 3.00 10.96 4.05
N ALA A 156 2.94 12.20 4.50
CA ALA A 156 4.05 13.14 4.58
C ALA A 156 3.80 14.15 5.70
N GLU A 157 4.76 15.02 5.98
CA GLU A 157 4.63 16.06 7.00
C GLU A 157 3.42 16.97 6.77
N ASP A 158 3.10 17.23 5.49
CA ASP A 158 2.02 18.12 5.06
C ASP A 158 0.91 17.41 4.25
N GLN A 159 0.82 16.07 4.37
CA GLN A 159 -0.18 15.27 3.67
C GLN A 159 -0.82 14.22 4.58
N ILE A 160 -2.02 14.54 5.04
CA ILE A 160 -2.84 13.67 5.91
C ILE A 160 -4.07 13.20 5.15
N VAL A 161 -4.49 11.96 5.40
CA VAL A 161 -5.73 11.41 4.84
C VAL A 161 -6.69 11.09 5.99
N LEU A 162 -7.94 11.52 5.84
CA LEU A 162 -9.04 11.16 6.72
C LEU A 162 -9.84 10.02 6.10
N ALA A 163 -10.41 9.15 6.95
CA ALA A 163 -11.45 8.20 6.60
C ALA A 163 -12.75 8.60 7.28
N GLY A 164 -13.88 8.40 6.59
CA GLY A 164 -15.17 8.74 7.17
C GLY A 164 -16.32 8.63 6.19
N SER A 165 -17.52 9.08 6.64
CA SER A 165 -18.71 9.19 5.81
C SER A 165 -18.68 10.45 4.95
N ASP A 166 -19.51 10.46 3.89
CA ASP A 166 -19.67 11.63 3.04
C ASP A 166 -20.23 12.83 3.82
N ASP A 167 -21.11 12.60 4.79
CA ASP A 167 -21.61 13.67 5.70
C ASP A 167 -20.50 14.22 6.59
N ALA A 168 -19.60 13.39 7.07
CA ALA A 168 -18.44 13.84 7.83
C ALA A 168 -17.51 14.70 6.97
N PHE A 169 -17.32 14.32 5.71
CA PHE A 169 -16.49 15.11 4.77
C PHE A 169 -17.12 16.46 4.43
N GLN A 170 -18.44 16.54 4.34
CA GLN A 170 -19.12 17.85 4.19
C GLN A 170 -18.80 18.77 5.37
N ARG A 171 -18.88 18.25 6.61
CA ARG A 171 -18.49 19.03 7.82
C ARG A 171 -17.02 19.47 7.78
N VAL A 172 -16.11 18.63 7.25
CA VAL A 172 -14.71 19.02 7.06
C VAL A 172 -14.60 20.19 6.08
N HIS A 173 -15.28 20.13 4.94
CA HIS A 173 -15.28 21.22 3.95
C HIS A 173 -15.76 22.55 4.53
N ASP A 174 -16.80 22.53 5.39
CA ASP A 174 -17.39 23.73 6.01
C ASP A 174 -16.41 24.47 6.93
N VAL A 175 -15.46 23.75 7.52
CA VAL A 175 -14.49 24.30 8.49
C VAL A 175 -13.06 24.39 8.00
N ALA A 176 -12.72 23.75 6.88
CA ALA A 176 -11.34 23.59 6.39
C ALA A 176 -10.57 24.91 6.27
N ALA A 177 -11.24 25.98 5.85
CA ALA A 177 -10.61 27.31 5.73
C ALA A 177 -10.06 27.84 7.07
N ARG A 178 -10.64 27.47 8.20
CA ARG A 178 -10.18 27.86 9.54
C ARG A 178 -8.87 27.17 9.95
N PHE A 179 -8.56 26.03 9.32
CA PHE A 179 -7.37 25.23 9.58
C PHE A 179 -6.20 25.59 8.63
N GLY A 180 -6.46 26.42 7.60
CA GLY A 180 -5.41 26.88 6.68
C GLY A 180 -4.87 25.78 5.75
N PHE A 181 -5.63 24.72 5.49
CA PHE A 181 -5.23 23.65 4.56
C PHE A 181 -5.12 24.20 3.14
N ARG A 182 -4.06 23.80 2.43
CA ARG A 182 -3.84 24.22 1.03
C ARG A 182 -4.90 23.66 0.09
N GLN A 183 -5.31 22.40 0.33
CA GLN A 183 -6.34 21.70 -0.45
C GLN A 183 -6.99 20.60 0.37
N VAL A 184 -8.30 20.42 0.17
CA VAL A 184 -9.08 19.28 0.65
C VAL A 184 -9.63 18.56 -0.57
N ARG A 185 -9.30 17.27 -0.73
CA ARG A 185 -9.64 16.50 -1.94
C ARG A 185 -10.16 15.11 -1.60
N ARG A 186 -11.36 14.78 -2.10
CA ARG A 186 -11.90 13.41 -2.08
C ARG A 186 -10.99 12.50 -2.93
N LEU A 187 -10.67 11.33 -2.40
CA LEU A 187 -9.94 10.30 -3.14
C LEU A 187 -10.91 9.32 -3.79
N ASP A 188 -10.49 8.71 -4.92
CA ASP A 188 -11.26 7.69 -5.63
C ASP A 188 -11.16 6.34 -4.90
N VAL A 189 -11.56 6.33 -3.64
CA VAL A 189 -11.62 5.17 -2.74
C VAL A 189 -12.94 5.23 -2.00
N ALA A 190 -13.84 4.28 -2.27
CA ALA A 190 -15.21 4.29 -1.78
C ALA A 190 -15.38 3.61 -0.41
N VAL A 191 -14.28 3.34 0.31
CA VAL A 191 -14.31 2.63 1.61
C VAL A 191 -13.48 3.39 2.65
N PRO A 192 -13.92 3.43 3.94
CA PRO A 192 -13.24 4.15 5.00
C PRO A 192 -12.10 3.31 5.59
N SER A 193 -11.06 3.02 4.80
CA SER A 193 -9.93 2.21 5.25
C SER A 193 -9.09 2.89 6.33
N HIS A 194 -8.34 2.09 7.07
CA HIS A 194 -7.37 2.51 8.09
C HIS A 194 -8.00 3.21 9.30
N CYS A 195 -9.20 2.77 9.69
CA CYS A 195 -9.88 3.23 10.90
C CYS A 195 -10.71 2.12 11.54
N ALA A 196 -11.22 2.37 12.74
CA ALA A 196 -11.96 1.40 13.53
C ALA A 196 -13.21 0.80 12.83
N LEU A 197 -13.76 1.49 11.82
CA LEU A 197 -14.88 0.97 11.03
C LEU A 197 -14.52 -0.33 10.27
N MET A 198 -13.23 -0.57 10.01
CA MET A 198 -12.73 -1.77 9.33
C MET A 198 -12.39 -2.93 10.29
N ALA A 199 -12.69 -2.85 11.58
CA ALA A 199 -12.37 -3.90 12.54
C ALA A 199 -12.95 -5.29 12.15
N PRO A 200 -14.16 -5.43 11.59
CA PRO A 200 -14.65 -6.74 11.13
C PRO A 200 -13.81 -7.33 9.99
N VAL A 201 -13.29 -6.49 9.09
CA VAL A 201 -12.41 -6.94 7.99
C VAL A 201 -11.06 -7.39 8.55
N ALA A 202 -10.51 -6.65 9.52
CA ALA A 202 -9.29 -7.04 10.21
C ALA A 202 -9.41 -8.43 10.85
N ALA A 203 -10.52 -8.68 11.57
CA ALA A 203 -10.79 -9.97 12.19
C ALA A 203 -10.86 -11.13 11.17
N ALA A 204 -11.52 -10.93 10.02
CA ALA A 204 -11.61 -11.95 8.96
C ALA A 204 -10.23 -12.26 8.34
N VAL A 205 -9.39 -11.23 8.14
CA VAL A 205 -8.01 -11.43 7.64
C VAL A 205 -7.16 -12.11 8.70
N GLU A 206 -7.28 -11.75 9.99
CA GLU A 206 -6.56 -12.38 11.10
C GLU A 206 -6.91 -13.86 11.22
N GLU A 207 -8.19 -14.22 11.15
CA GLU A 207 -8.67 -15.61 11.17
C GLU A 207 -8.03 -16.41 10.03
N TYR A 208 -8.03 -15.89 8.81
CA TYR A 208 -7.39 -16.58 7.68
C TYR A 208 -5.88 -16.74 7.87
N LEU A 209 -5.18 -15.70 8.34
CA LEU A 209 -3.73 -15.74 8.53
C LEU A 209 -3.29 -16.66 9.69
N ALA A 210 -4.17 -16.94 10.65
CA ALA A 210 -3.88 -17.82 11.79
C ALA A 210 -3.55 -19.27 11.37
N ASP A 211 -4.11 -19.73 10.24
CA ASP A 211 -3.87 -21.09 9.71
C ASP A 211 -2.64 -21.17 8.79
N ILE A 212 -1.99 -20.04 8.49
CA ILE A 212 -0.82 -20.00 7.60
C ILE A 212 0.45 -20.42 8.36
N PRO A 213 1.24 -21.36 7.81
CA PRO A 213 2.50 -21.78 8.44
C PRO A 213 3.47 -20.62 8.62
N ALA A 214 4.05 -20.50 9.81
CA ALA A 214 5.04 -19.49 10.11
C ALA A 214 6.32 -19.67 9.27
N ARG A 215 6.76 -18.61 8.57
CA ARG A 215 8.00 -18.57 7.77
C ARG A 215 8.87 -17.40 8.23
N ARG A 216 10.17 -17.62 8.25
CA ARG A 216 11.12 -16.55 8.60
C ARG A 216 11.20 -15.55 7.42
N PRO A 217 11.07 -14.23 7.67
CA PRO A 217 11.27 -13.25 6.62
C PRO A 217 12.70 -13.29 6.07
N THR A 218 12.84 -13.19 4.76
CA THR A 218 14.12 -13.16 4.03
C THR A 218 14.66 -11.74 3.86
N ALA A 219 13.82 -10.72 4.04
CA ALA A 219 14.16 -9.30 4.07
C ALA A 219 13.59 -8.64 5.33
N ARG A 220 14.14 -7.50 5.75
CA ARG A 220 13.61 -6.74 6.88
C ARG A 220 12.28 -6.10 6.49
N TYR A 221 11.19 -6.60 7.04
CA TYR A 221 9.86 -6.05 6.84
C TYR A 221 9.62 -4.85 7.78
N LEU A 222 9.23 -3.70 7.22
CA LEU A 222 8.79 -2.54 7.99
C LEU A 222 7.27 -2.43 7.95
N SER A 223 6.67 -2.43 9.13
CA SER A 223 5.23 -2.24 9.32
C SER A 223 4.87 -0.77 9.13
N ALA A 224 3.98 -0.47 8.19
CA ALA A 224 3.44 0.87 8.01
C ALA A 224 2.38 1.25 9.07
N MET A 225 1.88 0.29 9.85
CA MET A 225 0.99 0.52 10.99
C MET A 225 1.76 1.01 12.22
N THR A 226 2.90 0.38 12.53
CA THR A 226 3.68 0.69 13.73
C THR A 226 4.89 1.58 13.48
N ALA A 227 5.29 1.76 12.21
CA ALA A 227 6.57 2.37 11.80
C ALA A 227 7.77 1.71 12.50
N ARG A 228 7.78 0.38 12.53
CA ARG A 228 8.83 -0.44 13.14
C ARG A 228 9.11 -1.68 12.30
N ALA A 229 10.28 -2.27 12.49
CA ALA A 229 10.57 -3.57 11.91
C ALA A 229 9.69 -4.66 12.55
N ALA A 230 9.08 -5.52 11.72
CA ALA A 230 8.35 -6.71 12.14
C ALA A 230 9.22 -7.95 11.86
N PRO A 231 9.95 -8.49 12.86
CA PRO A 231 10.97 -9.49 12.63
C PRO A 231 10.45 -10.93 12.52
N THR A 232 9.17 -11.15 12.81
CA THR A 232 8.56 -12.49 12.82
C THR A 232 7.33 -12.56 11.94
N SER A 233 6.96 -13.76 11.47
CA SER A 233 5.71 -13.94 10.71
C SER A 233 4.48 -13.54 11.52
N ALA A 234 4.47 -13.76 12.82
CA ALA A 234 3.37 -13.33 13.69
C ALA A 234 3.22 -11.80 13.72
N ALA A 235 4.33 -11.06 13.85
CA ALA A 235 4.29 -9.59 13.82
C ALA A 235 3.90 -9.04 12.44
N ILE A 236 4.29 -9.73 11.35
CA ILE A 236 3.87 -9.39 9.99
C ILE A 236 2.38 -9.72 9.80
N GLY A 237 1.92 -10.87 10.29
CA GLY A 237 0.49 -11.24 10.29
C GLY A 237 -0.39 -10.22 11.00
N ASP A 238 0.04 -9.73 12.17
CA ASP A 238 -0.66 -8.64 12.88
C ASP A 238 -0.72 -7.34 12.04
N ASP A 239 0.38 -6.97 11.36
CA ASP A 239 0.41 -5.80 10.48
C ASP A 239 -0.56 -5.96 9.29
N LEU A 240 -0.58 -7.13 8.64
CA LEU A 240 -1.46 -7.44 7.52
C LEU A 240 -2.94 -7.42 7.92
N ALA A 241 -3.28 -8.06 9.04
CA ALA A 241 -4.65 -8.14 9.54
C ALA A 241 -5.14 -6.78 10.03
N ASN A 242 -4.42 -6.17 10.97
CA ASN A 242 -4.86 -4.98 11.66
C ASN A 242 -4.58 -3.67 10.91
N GLY A 243 -3.70 -3.69 9.90
CA GLY A 243 -3.37 -2.51 9.10
C GLY A 243 -4.57 -1.86 8.43
N VAL A 244 -5.62 -2.62 8.06
CA VAL A 244 -6.85 -2.07 7.46
C VAL A 244 -7.70 -1.27 8.45
N ALA A 245 -7.60 -1.56 9.76
CA ALA A 245 -8.37 -0.94 10.84
C ALA A 245 -7.57 0.11 11.63
N ARG A 246 -6.32 0.33 11.31
CA ARG A 246 -5.41 1.25 12.01
C ARG A 246 -4.74 2.23 11.05
N ARG A 247 -4.37 3.42 11.58
CA ARG A 247 -3.70 4.48 10.83
C ARG A 247 -2.39 3.99 10.20
N VAL A 248 -2.19 4.34 8.91
CA VAL A 248 -0.92 4.19 8.21
C VAL A 248 0.02 5.31 8.63
N ARG A 249 1.21 4.97 9.11
CA ARG A 249 2.29 5.88 9.52
C ARG A 249 3.37 5.90 8.43
N TRP A 250 2.98 6.25 7.21
CA TRP A 250 3.89 6.14 6.06
C TRP A 250 5.10 7.06 6.17
N ARG A 251 4.89 8.30 6.61
CA ARG A 251 5.98 9.25 6.89
C ARG A 251 7.02 8.64 7.82
N ASP A 252 6.61 8.17 9.01
CA ASP A 252 7.54 7.58 9.96
C ASP A 252 8.20 6.30 9.43
N THR A 253 7.49 5.55 8.57
CA THR A 253 8.04 4.34 7.93
C THR A 253 9.13 4.69 6.92
N THR A 254 8.97 5.76 6.15
CA THR A 254 9.99 6.23 5.21
C THR A 254 11.20 6.86 5.93
N GLU A 255 10.98 7.57 7.02
CA GLU A 255 12.06 8.04 7.91
C GLU A 255 12.90 6.87 8.43
N LEU A 256 12.23 5.86 9.01
CA LEU A 256 12.92 4.66 9.50
C LEU A 256 13.71 3.96 8.40
N LEU A 257 13.19 3.91 7.18
CA LEU A 257 13.86 3.28 6.04
C LEU A 257 15.17 4.02 5.68
N ALA A 258 15.16 5.36 5.73
CA ALA A 258 16.35 6.19 5.54
C ALA A 258 17.35 6.02 6.70
N GLU A 259 16.88 6.06 7.95
CA GLU A 259 17.69 5.87 9.16
C GLU A 259 18.39 4.51 9.22
N LEU A 260 17.76 3.47 8.68
CA LEU A 260 18.35 2.14 8.56
C LEU A 260 19.47 2.07 7.51
N GLY A 261 19.75 3.15 6.79
CA GLY A 261 20.86 3.26 5.84
C GLY A 261 20.53 2.72 4.45
N SER A 262 19.30 2.88 3.98
CA SER A 262 18.95 2.58 2.59
C SER A 262 19.73 3.50 1.64
N THR A 263 20.47 2.92 0.70
CA THR A 263 21.28 3.66 -0.28
C THR A 263 20.59 3.78 -1.65
N VAL A 264 19.61 2.91 -1.91
CA VAL A 264 18.75 2.94 -3.10
C VAL A 264 17.35 2.49 -2.70
N VAL A 265 16.35 3.22 -3.14
CA VAL A 265 14.94 2.86 -2.93
C VAL A 265 14.29 2.57 -4.27
N VAL A 266 13.61 1.43 -4.35
CA VAL A 266 12.90 0.98 -5.55
C VAL A 266 11.42 0.89 -5.23
N GLN A 267 10.59 1.72 -5.84
CA GLN A 267 9.17 1.47 -5.84
C GLN A 267 8.84 0.40 -6.87
N ILE A 268 8.22 -0.67 -6.42
CA ILE A 268 7.70 -1.73 -7.26
C ILE A 268 6.47 -1.21 -8.05
N ALA A 269 6.29 -1.69 -9.29
CA ALA A 269 5.15 -1.30 -10.10
C ALA A 269 3.79 -1.61 -9.39
N PRO A 270 2.72 -0.87 -9.72
CA PRO A 270 2.62 0.20 -10.69
C PRO A 270 2.84 1.60 -10.11
N GLY A 271 2.93 2.60 -10.99
CA GLY A 271 2.96 4.02 -10.66
C GLY A 271 4.21 4.45 -9.87
N HIS A 272 4.13 5.65 -9.27
CA HIS A 272 5.29 6.27 -8.59
C HIS A 272 4.93 7.01 -7.29
N THR A 273 3.75 6.80 -6.74
CA THR A 273 3.24 7.59 -5.58
C THR A 273 4.13 7.48 -4.36
N THR A 274 4.52 6.26 -3.96
CA THR A 274 5.38 6.05 -2.78
C THR A 274 6.82 6.49 -3.04
N ALA A 275 7.30 6.38 -4.27
CA ALA A 275 8.60 6.91 -4.70
C ALA A 275 8.64 8.43 -4.59
N ALA A 276 7.59 9.12 -5.05
CA ALA A 276 7.50 10.58 -4.99
C ALA A 276 7.45 11.09 -3.54
N LEU A 277 6.69 10.42 -2.67
CA LEU A 277 6.63 10.75 -1.24
C LEU A 277 8.01 10.56 -0.57
N PHE A 278 8.68 9.46 -0.86
CA PHE A 278 10.02 9.20 -0.32
C PHE A 278 11.05 10.21 -0.84
N ALA A 279 11.10 10.46 -2.16
CA ALA A 279 12.05 11.38 -2.76
C ALA A 279 11.87 12.83 -2.27
N ALA A 280 10.64 13.24 -1.97
CA ALA A 280 10.37 14.57 -1.41
C ALA A 280 10.92 14.72 0.01
N ALA A 281 10.89 13.65 0.83
CA ALA A 281 11.42 13.66 2.18
C ALA A 281 12.94 13.42 2.22
N HIS A 282 13.49 12.64 1.28
CA HIS A 282 14.88 12.19 1.28
C HIS A 282 15.53 12.41 -0.11
N PRO A 283 15.77 13.67 -0.53
CA PRO A 283 16.25 14.00 -1.88
C PRO A 283 17.66 13.46 -2.19
N ASP A 284 18.44 13.15 -1.18
CA ASP A 284 19.81 12.61 -1.33
C ASP A 284 19.87 11.10 -1.57
N ILE A 285 18.74 10.39 -1.39
CA ILE A 285 18.67 8.94 -1.62
C ILE A 285 18.05 8.67 -2.99
N PRO A 286 18.76 7.99 -3.91
CA PRO A 286 18.22 7.63 -5.22
C PRO A 286 16.95 6.81 -5.13
N VAL A 287 15.89 7.24 -5.83
CA VAL A 287 14.60 6.55 -5.91
C VAL A 287 14.30 6.18 -7.35
N ILE A 288 13.89 4.93 -7.58
CA ILE A 288 13.53 4.43 -8.91
C ILE A 288 12.15 3.78 -8.82
N ALA A 289 11.19 4.31 -9.60
CA ALA A 289 9.89 3.67 -9.78
C ALA A 289 9.92 2.75 -11.00
N VAL A 290 9.65 1.47 -10.81
CA VAL A 290 9.68 0.45 -11.88
C VAL A 290 8.53 0.66 -12.89
N GLY A 291 7.44 1.27 -12.45
CA GLY A 291 6.27 1.53 -13.30
C GLY A 291 6.37 2.75 -14.21
N ASP A 292 7.42 3.58 -14.08
CA ASP A 292 7.57 4.84 -14.84
C ASP A 292 8.26 4.68 -16.21
N ALA A 293 8.87 3.53 -16.46
CA ALA A 293 9.62 3.24 -17.68
C ALA A 293 9.55 1.75 -18.00
N PRO A 294 9.94 1.32 -19.23
CA PRO A 294 10.11 -0.09 -19.54
C PRO A 294 10.96 -0.80 -18.48
N PHE A 295 10.65 -2.06 -18.20
CA PHE A 295 11.30 -2.84 -17.15
C PHE A 295 12.83 -2.86 -17.30
N ASP A 296 13.35 -3.08 -18.50
CA ASP A 296 14.79 -3.14 -18.76
C ASP A 296 15.51 -1.81 -18.47
N ASP A 297 14.87 -0.68 -18.77
CA ASP A 297 15.40 0.65 -18.45
C ASP A 297 15.42 0.88 -16.93
N SER A 298 14.35 0.49 -16.26
CA SER A 298 14.27 0.55 -14.79
C SER A 298 15.33 -0.34 -14.13
N LEU A 299 15.53 -1.55 -14.64
CA LEU A 299 16.56 -2.48 -14.17
C LEU A 299 17.97 -1.91 -14.37
N ALA A 300 18.25 -1.30 -15.54
CA ALA A 300 19.52 -0.66 -15.82
C ALA A 300 19.80 0.52 -14.87
N ARG A 301 18.77 1.32 -14.55
CA ARG A 301 18.87 2.42 -13.56
C ARG A 301 19.15 1.89 -12.15
N ILE A 302 18.47 0.81 -11.71
CA ILE A 302 18.70 0.16 -10.43
C ILE A 302 20.14 -0.34 -10.34
N ARG A 303 20.61 -1.09 -11.33
CA ARG A 303 21.99 -1.62 -11.35
C ARG A 303 23.04 -0.50 -11.30
N ARG A 304 22.82 0.61 -12.02
CA ARG A 304 23.71 1.78 -11.96
C ARG A 304 23.72 2.41 -10.57
N ALA A 305 22.57 2.60 -9.94
CA ALA A 305 22.50 3.16 -8.58
C ALA A 305 23.21 2.27 -7.55
N LEU A 306 23.08 0.95 -7.66
CA LEU A 306 23.76 -0.01 -6.80
C LEU A 306 25.29 -0.02 -7.00
N SER A 307 25.78 0.18 -8.25
CA SER A 307 27.22 0.24 -8.53
C SER A 307 27.92 1.51 -8.05
N ILE A 308 27.19 2.61 -7.83
CA ILE A 308 27.73 3.86 -7.31
C ILE A 308 27.83 3.82 -5.78
N GLY A 309 27.00 3.01 -5.12
CA GLY A 309 26.96 2.87 -3.65
C GLY A 309 27.79 1.72 -3.08
N ALA A 310 28.50 0.97 -3.95
CA ALA A 310 29.44 -0.10 -3.59
C ALA A 310 30.88 0.42 -3.59
#